data_08f8dba176a95e56bac9e7eb314914de
#
_entry.id   08f8dba176a95e56bac9e7eb314914de
#
_cell.length_a   1.000
_cell.length_b   1.000
_cell.length_c   1.000
_cell.angle_alpha   90.00
_cell.angle_beta   90.00
_cell.angle_gamma   90.00
#
_symmetry.space_group_name_H-M   'P 1'
#
loop_
_entity.id
_entity.type
_entity.pdbx_description
1 polymer ?
#
loop_
_entity_poly.entity_id
_entity_poly.type
_entity_poly.pdbx_seq_one_letter_code
_entity_poly.pdbx_strand_id
1 'polypeptide(L)'
;MYQRILLAYDGSASGQQALLDCHEIAQWSGSELTLIAVMPLPLNNLGLEGGIYNETLQETEERRYRAILDTGLRKLGDAGLKADGQVVTGDAVSEITYCAQKIKADLIVVGHKHLEGWAARWWRGSVSKALIEQAPCSVLVVITH
;
A
#
# COMPACT_ATOMS: atom_id res chain seq x y z
N MET A 1 1.88 20.45 10.27
CA MET A 1 0.98 19.30 10.09
C MET A 1 1.78 18.08 9.70
N TYR A 2 1.34 17.23 8.79
CA TYR A 2 2.12 16.03 8.46
C TYR A 2 3.37 16.39 7.64
N GLN A 3 4.49 15.80 8.00
CA GLN A 3 5.76 16.04 7.32
C GLN A 3 6.20 14.88 6.44
N ARG A 4 5.88 13.65 6.85
CA ARG A 4 6.24 12.44 6.11
C ARG A 4 5.05 11.52 6.01
N ILE A 5 4.59 11.31 4.80
CA ILE A 5 3.41 10.51 4.51
C ILE A 5 3.84 9.22 3.82
N LEU A 6 3.35 8.10 4.32
CA LEU A 6 3.52 6.80 3.68
C LEU A 6 2.19 6.35 3.09
N LEU A 7 2.15 6.15 1.78
CA LEU A 7 0.97 5.65 1.09
C LEU A 7 1.17 4.19 0.70
N ALA A 8 0.31 3.32 1.21
CA ALA A 8 0.27 1.93 0.76
C ALA A 8 -0.56 1.86 -0.52
N TYR A 9 0.05 1.46 -1.61
CA TYR A 9 -0.54 1.52 -2.94
C TYR A 9 -0.51 0.15 -3.61
N ASP A 10 -1.66 -0.33 -4.03
CA ASP A 10 -1.80 -1.65 -4.66
C ASP A 10 -2.37 -1.59 -6.09
N GLY A 11 -2.60 -0.39 -6.61
CA GLY A 11 -3.17 -0.21 -7.94
C GLY A 11 -4.68 -0.42 -8.03
N SER A 12 -5.34 -0.77 -6.94
CA SER A 12 -6.79 -0.94 -6.91
C SER A 12 -7.52 0.40 -7.07
N ALA A 13 -8.84 0.36 -7.31
CA ALA A 13 -9.65 1.57 -7.40
C ALA A 13 -9.58 2.39 -6.11
N SER A 14 -9.64 1.72 -4.95
CA SER A 14 -9.50 2.40 -3.66
C SER A 14 -8.09 2.96 -3.47
N GLY A 15 -7.08 2.25 -3.95
CA GLY A 15 -5.70 2.73 -3.94
C GLY A 15 -5.52 3.97 -4.83
N GLN A 16 -6.17 4.01 -5.99
CA GLN A 16 -6.13 5.18 -6.87
C GLN A 16 -6.75 6.41 -6.19
N GLN A 17 -7.87 6.22 -5.50
CA GLN A 17 -8.50 7.33 -4.78
C GLN A 17 -7.62 7.80 -3.63
N ALA A 18 -7.02 6.86 -2.89
CA ALA A 18 -6.08 7.18 -1.83
C ALA A 18 -4.88 7.97 -2.35
N LEU A 19 -4.41 7.63 -3.55
CA LEU A 19 -3.31 8.34 -4.21
C LEU A 19 -3.68 9.80 -4.48
N LEU A 20 -4.89 10.04 -5.01
CA LEU A 20 -5.37 11.39 -5.31
C LEU A 20 -5.53 12.22 -4.04
N ASP A 21 -6.15 11.66 -3.03
CA ASP A 21 -6.36 12.35 -1.75
C ASP A 21 -5.02 12.64 -1.07
N CYS A 22 -4.09 11.69 -1.13
CA CYS A 22 -2.75 11.86 -0.60
C CYS A 22 -1.99 12.97 -1.31
N HIS A 23 -2.15 13.08 -2.62
CA HIS A 23 -1.56 14.16 -3.39
C HIS A 23 -2.04 15.52 -2.88
N GLU A 24 -3.33 15.68 -2.67
CA GLU A 24 -3.89 16.94 -2.16
C GLU A 24 -3.35 17.28 -0.77
N ILE A 25 -3.33 16.29 0.13
CA ILE A 25 -2.81 16.46 1.48
C ILE A 25 -1.33 16.85 1.45
N ALA A 26 -0.53 16.14 0.66
CA ALA A 26 0.91 16.39 0.58
C ALA A 26 1.20 17.75 -0.03
N GLN A 27 0.46 18.14 -1.06
CA GLN A 27 0.60 19.45 -1.68
C GLN A 27 0.25 20.56 -0.71
N TRP A 28 -0.81 20.38 0.07
CA TRP A 28 -1.27 21.37 1.03
C TRP A 28 -0.33 21.52 2.23
N SER A 29 0.25 20.42 2.70
CA SER A 29 1.11 20.43 3.88
C SER A 29 2.61 20.52 3.56
N GLY A 30 3.00 20.41 2.29
CA GLY A 30 4.41 20.37 1.90
C GLY A 30 5.13 19.11 2.36
N SER A 31 4.42 18.01 2.46
CA SER A 31 4.94 16.76 3.01
C SER A 31 5.82 16.00 2.02
N GLU A 32 6.79 15.25 2.57
CA GLU A 32 7.48 14.22 1.80
C GLU A 32 6.57 13.01 1.67
N LEU A 33 6.49 12.44 0.48
CA LEU A 33 5.61 11.31 0.19
C LEU A 33 6.42 10.10 -0.23
N THR A 34 6.14 8.96 0.37
CA THR A 34 6.71 7.67 0.01
C THR A 34 5.59 6.70 -0.34
N LEU A 35 5.70 6.03 -1.48
CA LEU A 35 4.80 4.94 -1.85
C LEU A 35 5.42 3.60 -1.49
N ILE A 36 4.61 2.71 -0.93
CA ILE A 36 5.02 1.34 -0.70
C ILE A 36 4.01 0.40 -1.35
N ALA A 37 4.50 -0.51 -2.16
CA ALA A 37 3.71 -1.61 -2.70
C ALA A 37 4.17 -2.89 -2.01
N VAL A 38 3.26 -3.59 -1.36
CA VAL A 38 3.58 -4.82 -0.63
C VAL A 38 3.09 -6.01 -1.43
N MET A 39 4.04 -6.81 -1.89
CA MET A 39 3.76 -8.07 -2.58
C MET A 39 3.57 -9.16 -1.53
N PRO A 40 2.41 -9.84 -1.51
CA PRO A 40 2.20 -10.89 -0.53
C PRO A 40 3.13 -12.07 -0.78
N LEU A 41 3.49 -12.77 0.31
CA LEU A 41 4.26 -13.98 0.18
C LEU A 41 3.46 -15.03 -0.61
N PRO A 42 4.11 -15.77 -1.51
CA PRO A 42 3.40 -16.80 -2.28
C PRO A 42 2.87 -17.90 -1.35
N LEU A 43 1.57 -18.13 -1.40
CA LEU A 43 0.91 -19.15 -0.59
C LEU A 43 1.28 -20.58 -1.00
N ASN A 44 1.75 -20.74 -2.19
CA ASN A 44 2.20 -22.01 -2.73
C ASN A 44 3.46 -22.55 -2.06
N ASN A 45 4.04 -21.83 -1.14
CA ASN A 45 5.05 -22.38 -0.24
C ASN A 45 4.50 -23.49 0.64
N LEU A 46 3.23 -23.69 0.60
CA LEU A 46 2.64 -24.84 1.24
C LEU A 46 3.11 -26.16 0.63
N GLY A 47 3.90 -26.06 -0.42
CA GLY A 47 4.81 -27.13 -0.80
C GLY A 47 4.16 -28.43 -1.19
N LEU A 48 2.91 -28.38 -1.46
CA LEU A 48 2.17 -29.59 -1.59
C LEU A 48 2.50 -30.31 -2.88
N GLU A 49 2.70 -29.58 -3.90
CA GLU A 49 2.81 -30.17 -5.23
C GLU A 49 4.23 -30.12 -5.76
N GLY A 50 5.11 -30.81 -5.06
CA GLY A 50 6.44 -30.98 -5.56
C GLY A 50 7.26 -29.71 -5.59
N GLY A 51 6.87 -28.74 -4.81
CA GLY A 51 7.71 -27.55 -4.65
C GLY A 51 8.11 -26.93 -5.96
N ILE A 52 7.24 -26.91 -6.93
CA ILE A 52 7.54 -26.12 -8.09
C ILE A 52 7.36 -24.68 -7.66
N TYR A 53 8.28 -24.26 -6.85
CA TYR A 53 8.57 -22.88 -6.66
C TYR A 53 8.97 -22.36 -8.03
N ASN A 54 8.04 -21.71 -8.67
CA ASN A 54 8.27 -21.22 -10.00
C ASN A 54 8.90 -19.85 -9.87
N GLU A 55 10.22 -19.78 -9.96
CA GLU A 55 10.96 -18.51 -9.99
C GLU A 55 10.38 -17.57 -11.04
N THR A 56 9.88 -18.11 -12.14
CA THR A 56 9.25 -17.34 -13.20
C THR A 56 7.98 -16.64 -12.72
N LEU A 57 7.15 -17.32 -11.90
CA LEU A 57 5.96 -16.71 -11.34
C LEU A 57 6.31 -15.61 -10.37
N GLN A 58 7.32 -15.82 -9.54
CA GLN A 58 7.77 -14.79 -8.61
C GLN A 58 8.32 -13.58 -9.34
N GLU A 59 9.14 -13.79 -10.36
CA GLU A 59 9.66 -12.69 -11.17
C GLU A 59 8.53 -11.92 -11.85
N THR A 60 7.51 -12.63 -12.34
CA THR A 60 6.34 -12.02 -12.96
C THR A 60 5.57 -11.16 -11.97
N GLU A 61 5.38 -11.66 -10.74
CA GLU A 61 4.71 -10.90 -9.69
C GLU A 61 5.53 -9.68 -9.27
N GLU A 62 6.84 -9.81 -9.15
CA GLU A 62 7.70 -8.67 -8.84
C GLU A 62 7.60 -7.57 -9.90
N ARG A 63 7.61 -7.96 -11.17
CA ARG A 63 7.44 -7.01 -12.27
C ARG A 63 6.07 -6.33 -12.22
N ARG A 64 5.04 -7.09 -11.88
CA ARG A 64 3.69 -6.56 -11.76
C ARG A 64 3.61 -5.50 -10.66
N TYR A 65 4.13 -5.80 -9.48
CA TYR A 65 4.12 -4.85 -8.37
C TYR A 65 5.01 -3.64 -8.63
N ARG A 66 6.13 -3.85 -9.30
CA ARG A 66 6.98 -2.73 -9.71
C ARG A 66 6.27 -1.84 -10.72
N ALA A 67 5.56 -2.41 -11.67
CA ALA A 67 4.77 -1.64 -12.64
C ALA A 67 3.64 -0.85 -11.94
N ILE A 68 3.01 -1.45 -10.95
CA ILE A 68 1.99 -0.78 -10.13
C ILE A 68 2.61 0.43 -9.43
N LEU A 69 3.75 0.24 -8.78
CA LEU A 69 4.46 1.31 -8.08
C LEU A 69 4.87 2.43 -9.05
N ASP A 70 5.47 2.07 -10.17
CA ASP A 70 5.92 3.04 -11.17
C ASP A 70 4.76 3.85 -11.73
N THR A 71 3.60 3.22 -11.93
CA THR A 71 2.39 3.91 -12.37
C THR A 71 1.94 4.94 -11.33
N GLY A 72 1.95 4.56 -10.06
CA GLY A 72 1.60 5.47 -8.97
C GLY A 72 2.56 6.65 -8.88
N LEU A 73 3.85 6.39 -8.96
CA LEU A 73 4.88 7.44 -8.92
C LEU A 73 4.75 8.38 -10.10
N ARG A 74 4.46 7.84 -11.29
CA ARG A 74 4.27 8.66 -12.49
C ARG A 74 3.05 9.57 -12.37
N LYS A 75 1.95 9.06 -11.84
CA LYS A 75 0.74 9.87 -11.62
C LYS A 75 1.00 11.02 -10.67
N LEU A 76 1.74 10.77 -9.61
CA LEU A 76 2.13 11.83 -8.68
C LEU A 76 3.06 12.84 -9.34
N GLY A 77 4.04 12.37 -10.11
CA GLY A 77 4.94 13.24 -10.84
C GLY A 77 4.22 14.12 -11.86
N ASP A 78 3.25 13.58 -12.59
CA ASP A 78 2.42 14.34 -13.54
C ASP A 78 1.60 15.41 -12.83
N ALA A 79 1.24 15.17 -11.57
CA ALA A 79 0.53 16.15 -10.75
C ALA A 79 1.47 17.13 -10.04
N GLY A 80 2.78 17.06 -10.32
CA GLY A 80 3.77 17.98 -9.77
C GLY A 80 4.32 17.60 -8.41
N LEU A 81 4.07 16.38 -7.96
CA LEU A 81 4.53 15.91 -6.66
C LEU A 81 5.61 14.85 -6.82
N LYS A 82 6.76 15.10 -6.23
CA LYS A 82 7.86 14.14 -6.22
C LYS A 82 7.70 13.19 -5.04
N ALA A 83 7.79 11.89 -5.29
CA ALA A 83 7.67 10.87 -4.27
C ALA A 83 8.72 9.79 -4.45
N ASP A 84 9.13 9.20 -3.34
CA ASP A 84 9.95 7.99 -3.35
C ASP A 84 9.04 6.76 -3.33
N GLY A 85 9.57 5.62 -3.74
CA GLY A 85 8.78 4.40 -3.73
C GLY A 85 9.63 3.15 -3.56
N GLN A 86 8.99 2.11 -3.02
CA GLN A 86 9.64 0.80 -2.87
C GLN A 86 8.63 -0.32 -2.96
N VAL A 87 9.07 -1.44 -3.51
CA VAL A 87 8.33 -2.70 -3.49
C VAL A 87 8.96 -3.59 -2.43
N VAL A 88 8.14 -4.11 -1.54
CA VAL A 88 8.58 -5.06 -0.51
C VAL A 88 7.73 -6.32 -0.57
N THR A 89 8.24 -7.42 -0.05
CA THR A 89 7.53 -8.69 -0.01
C THR A 89 7.28 -9.08 1.44
N GLY A 90 6.05 -9.45 1.76
CA GLY A 90 5.73 -9.88 3.11
C GLY A 90 4.27 -9.66 3.46
N ASP A 91 4.02 -9.63 4.75
CA ASP A 91 2.71 -9.29 5.29
C ASP A 91 2.49 -7.79 5.20
N ALA A 92 1.36 -7.39 4.63
CA ALA A 92 1.08 -5.98 4.36
C ALA A 92 1.19 -5.12 5.62
N VAL A 93 0.53 -5.51 6.69
CA VAL A 93 0.51 -4.72 7.93
C VAL A 93 1.92 -4.59 8.51
N SER A 94 2.65 -5.70 8.58
CA SER A 94 4.00 -5.72 9.13
C SER A 94 4.96 -4.86 8.31
N GLU A 95 4.91 -4.99 6.99
CA GLU A 95 5.81 -4.25 6.11
C GLU A 95 5.50 -2.76 6.08
N ILE A 96 4.22 -2.40 6.07
CA ILE A 96 3.80 -0.99 6.13
C ILE A 96 4.22 -0.38 7.46
N THR A 97 3.98 -1.06 8.56
CA THR A 97 4.36 -0.58 9.90
C THR A 97 5.87 -0.43 10.03
N TYR A 98 6.61 -1.41 9.56
CA TYR A 98 8.08 -1.36 9.56
C TYR A 98 8.60 -0.18 8.74
N CYS A 99 8.07 0.00 7.53
CA CYS A 99 8.45 1.11 6.68
C CYS A 99 8.13 2.45 7.33
N ALA A 100 6.94 2.58 7.91
CA ALA A 100 6.53 3.80 8.60
C ALA A 100 7.49 4.17 9.73
N GLN A 101 7.92 3.18 10.50
CA GLN A 101 8.91 3.41 11.56
C GLN A 101 10.25 3.83 10.98
N LYS A 102 10.69 3.15 9.94
CA LYS A 102 12.00 3.39 9.31
C LYS A 102 12.11 4.81 8.74
N ILE A 103 11.09 5.27 8.04
CA ILE A 103 11.09 6.62 7.46
C ILE A 103 10.60 7.68 8.42
N LYS A 104 10.17 7.29 9.61
CA LYS A 104 9.56 8.19 10.61
C LYS A 104 8.33 8.89 10.06
N ALA A 105 7.45 8.12 9.43
CA ALA A 105 6.19 8.64 8.90
C ALA A 105 5.31 9.12 10.04
N ASP A 106 4.61 10.21 9.81
CA ASP A 106 3.62 10.73 10.75
C ASP A 106 2.18 10.55 10.25
N LEU A 107 2.03 10.06 9.02
CA LEU A 107 0.74 9.68 8.47
C LEU A 107 0.91 8.47 7.54
N ILE A 108 0.08 7.46 7.73
CA ILE A 108 -0.08 6.35 6.78
C ILE A 108 -1.42 6.54 6.08
N VAL A 109 -1.43 6.44 4.75
CA VAL A 109 -2.66 6.52 3.95
C VAL A 109 -2.88 5.18 3.27
N VAL A 110 -4.09 4.64 3.39
CA VAL A 110 -4.48 3.39 2.72
C VAL A 110 -5.85 3.56 2.09
N GLY A 111 -6.06 2.91 0.95
CA GLY A 111 -7.37 2.80 0.34
C GLY A 111 -8.12 1.59 0.86
N HIS A 112 -9.40 1.72 1.02
CA HIS A 112 -10.27 0.64 1.46
C HIS A 112 -11.55 0.64 0.66
N LYS A 113 -11.86 -0.47 0.02
CA LYS A 113 -13.12 -0.62 -0.69
C LYS A 113 -14.20 -1.08 0.30
N HIS A 114 -15.25 -0.28 0.39
CA HIS A 114 -16.39 -0.64 1.21
C HIS A 114 -17.21 -1.71 0.48
N LEU A 115 -17.21 -2.92 1.02
CA LEU A 115 -17.99 -4.03 0.48
C LEU A 115 -19.33 -4.12 1.20
N GLU A 116 -20.40 -4.27 0.42
CA GLU A 116 -21.73 -4.44 0.97
C GLU A 116 -22.11 -5.92 1.05
N GLY A 117 -23.08 -6.24 1.91
CA GLY A 117 -23.61 -7.57 2.05
C GLY A 117 -22.76 -8.52 2.87
N TRP A 118 -22.92 -9.81 2.63
CA TRP A 118 -22.21 -10.84 3.38
C TRP A 118 -20.70 -10.80 3.15
N ALA A 119 -20.27 -10.36 1.99
CA ALA A 119 -18.85 -10.23 1.68
C ALA A 119 -18.16 -9.22 2.63
N ALA A 120 -18.87 -8.18 3.03
CA ALA A 120 -18.35 -7.18 3.95
C ALA A 120 -17.97 -7.77 5.31
N ARG A 121 -18.66 -8.82 5.76
CA ARG A 121 -18.37 -9.47 7.03
C ARG A 121 -17.03 -10.17 7.03
N TRP A 122 -16.65 -10.75 5.88
CA TRP A 122 -15.42 -11.51 5.74
C TRP A 122 -14.21 -10.62 5.48
N TRP A 123 -14.44 -9.50 4.81
CA TRP A 123 -13.38 -8.61 4.38
C TRP A 123 -13.29 -7.34 5.21
N ARG A 124 -13.87 -7.34 6.39
CA ARG A 124 -13.83 -6.17 7.25
C ARG A 124 -12.42 -5.76 7.56
N GLY A 125 -11.88 -4.98 6.63
CA GLY A 125 -10.74 -4.15 6.85
C GLY A 125 -9.58 -4.86 7.49
N SER A 126 -9.26 -6.07 7.04
CA SER A 126 -8.17 -6.81 7.65
C SER A 126 -6.89 -5.98 7.73
N VAL A 127 -6.51 -5.30 6.64
CA VAL A 127 -5.32 -4.45 6.63
C VAL A 127 -5.58 -3.14 7.34
N SER A 128 -6.65 -2.44 7.00
CA SER A 128 -6.96 -1.13 7.59
C SER A 128 -7.17 -1.21 9.09
N LYS A 129 -7.92 -2.21 9.56
CA LYS A 129 -8.16 -2.41 10.97
C LYS A 129 -6.86 -2.71 11.73
N ALA A 130 -6.07 -3.62 11.20
CA ALA A 130 -4.80 -3.98 11.84
C ALA A 130 -3.82 -2.80 11.84
N LEU A 131 -3.81 -1.99 10.80
CA LEU A 131 -2.98 -0.78 10.77
C LEU A 131 -3.41 0.21 11.85
N ILE A 132 -4.71 0.42 12.02
CA ILE A 132 -5.21 1.31 13.07
C ILE A 132 -4.72 0.84 14.44
N GLU A 133 -4.68 -0.45 14.68
CA GLU A 133 -4.25 -1.02 15.95
C GLU A 133 -2.73 -0.98 16.14
N GLN A 134 -1.96 -1.10 15.08
CA GLN A 134 -0.51 -1.34 15.16
C GLN A 134 0.36 -0.19 14.64
N ALA A 135 -0.22 0.77 13.94
CA ALA A 135 0.56 1.84 13.33
C ALA A 135 1.27 2.72 14.37
N PRO A 136 2.49 3.16 14.08
CA PRO A 136 3.23 4.06 14.98
C PRO A 136 2.80 5.52 14.86
N CYS A 137 1.82 5.83 14.01
CA CYS A 137 1.43 7.19 13.68
C CYS A 137 -0.04 7.22 13.26
N SER A 138 -0.51 8.39 12.84
CA SER A 138 -1.87 8.56 12.32
C SER A 138 -2.12 7.70 11.08
N VAL A 139 -3.34 7.22 10.93
CA VAL A 139 -3.76 6.43 9.77
C VAL A 139 -4.98 7.09 9.14
N LEU A 140 -4.89 7.37 7.85
CA LEU A 140 -6.02 7.84 7.06
C LEU A 140 -6.48 6.69 6.17
N VAL A 141 -7.72 6.28 6.32
CA VAL A 141 -8.33 5.27 5.47
C VAL A 141 -9.25 5.96 4.49
N VAL A 142 -8.92 5.87 3.21
CA VAL A 142 -9.74 6.44 2.13
C VAL A 142 -10.71 5.37 1.68
N ILE A 143 -11.99 5.61 1.91
CA ILE A 143 -13.04 4.62 1.65
C ILE A 143 -13.68 4.90 0.30
N THR A 144 -13.75 3.86 -0.52
CA THR A 144 -14.49 3.89 -1.79
C THR A 144 -15.65 2.91 -1.74
N HIS A 145 -16.69 3.21 -2.49
CA HIS A 145 -17.91 2.39 -2.55
C HIS A 145 -17.99 1.61 -3.85
#